data_8fb423b7a87f4ff704e35cf92d063646
#
_entry.id   8fb423b7a87f4ff704e35cf92d063646
#
_cell.length_a   1.000
_cell.length_b   1.000
_cell.length_c   1.000
_cell.angle_alpha   90.00
_cell.angle_beta   90.00
_cell.angle_gamma   90.00
#
_symmetry.space_group_name_H-M   'P 1'
#
loop_
_entity.id
_entity.type
_entity.pdbx_description
1 polymer ?
#
loop_
_entity_poly.entity_id
_entity_poly.type
_entity_poly.pdbx_seq_one_letter_code
_entity_poly.pdbx_strand_id
1 'polypeptide(L)' 'MEEEVLKAMKEAGKPVRPGEIAKMLNVDSKEVSKAIKELKKKGKVISPKRCYYAPAEGGAT' A
#
# COMPACT_ATOMS: atom_id res chain seq x y z
N MET A 1 7.55 8.41 3.16
CA MET A 1 7.29 6.98 2.94
C MET A 1 5.84 6.68 2.57
N GLU A 2 4.87 7.27 3.26
CA GLU A 2 3.47 7.01 2.96
C GLU A 2 3.08 7.32 1.52
N GLU A 3 3.50 8.45 1.03
CA GLU A 3 3.19 8.85 -0.34
C GLU A 3 3.79 7.90 -1.35
N GLU A 4 5.00 7.46 -1.11
CA GLU A 4 5.69 6.53 -2.01
C GLU A 4 4.98 5.18 -2.03
N VAL A 5 4.57 4.71 -0.88
CA VAL A 5 3.83 3.45 -0.78
C VAL A 5 2.51 3.57 -1.51
N LEU A 6 1.78 4.65 -1.31
CA LEU A 6 0.51 4.87 -1.96
C LEU A 6 0.68 4.93 -3.49
N LYS A 7 1.71 5.63 -3.93
CA LYS A 7 2.01 5.74 -5.35
C LYS A 7 2.31 4.37 -5.96
N ALA A 8 3.10 3.57 -5.25
CA ALA A 8 3.44 2.23 -5.72
C ALA A 8 2.19 1.37 -5.86
N MET A 9 1.28 1.48 -4.91
CA MET A 9 0.02 0.76 -4.98
C MET A 9 -0.81 1.17 -6.18
N LYS A 10 -0.87 2.46 -6.46
CA LYS A 10 -1.61 2.98 -7.61
C LYS A 10 -1.00 2.50 -8.91
N GLU A 11 0.31 2.48 -8.98
CA GLU A 11 1.02 2.01 -10.17
C GLU A 11 0.81 0.52 -10.40
N ALA A 12 0.69 -0.24 -9.33
CA ALA A 12 0.45 -1.67 -9.44
C ALA A 12 -0.93 -1.96 -10.04
N GLY A 13 -1.90 -1.10 -9.77
CA GLY A 13 -3.25 -1.24 -10.32
C GLY A 13 -4.02 -2.43 -9.78
N LYS A 14 -3.57 -3.02 -8.69
CA LYS A 14 -4.22 -4.18 -8.07
C LYS A 14 -3.79 -4.25 -6.61
N PRO A 15 -4.52 -5.00 -5.78
CA PRO A 15 -4.11 -5.19 -4.40
C PRO A 15 -2.75 -5.85 -4.34
N VAL A 16 -1.89 -5.37 -3.46
CA VAL A 16 -0.53 -5.89 -3.30
C VAL A 16 -0.21 -6.11 -1.84
N ARG A 17 0.79 -6.93 -1.59
CA ARG A 17 1.26 -7.18 -0.25
C ARG A 17 2.38 -6.21 0.09
N PRO A 18 2.60 -5.95 1.39
CA PRO A 18 3.68 -5.05 1.80
C PRO A 18 5.05 -5.45 1.26
N GLY A 19 5.31 -6.75 1.20
CA GLY A 19 6.58 -7.24 0.68
C GLY A 19 6.81 -6.88 -0.78
N GLU A 20 5.75 -6.85 -1.57
CA GLU A 20 5.86 -6.48 -2.97
C GLU A 20 6.19 -5.00 -3.12
N ILE A 21 5.54 -4.16 -2.30
CA ILE A 21 5.81 -2.73 -2.32
C ILE A 21 7.25 -2.47 -1.85
N ALA A 22 7.69 -3.21 -0.84
CA ALA A 22 9.05 -3.06 -0.34
C ALA A 22 10.07 -3.32 -1.44
N LYS A 23 9.82 -4.32 -2.27
CA LYS A 23 10.67 -4.61 -3.41
C LYS A 23 10.64 -3.51 -4.45
N MET A 24 9.46 -3.00 -4.73
CA MET A 24 9.29 -1.93 -5.71
C MET A 24 10.04 -0.67 -5.30
N LEU A 25 9.99 -0.34 -4.03
CA LEU A 25 10.63 0.86 -3.50
C LEU A 25 12.05 0.63 -3.01
N ASN A 26 12.47 -0.63 -2.97
CA ASN A 26 13.78 -1.00 -2.45
C ASN A 26 13.97 -0.54 -1.01
N VAL A 27 12.98 -0.80 -0.18
CA VAL A 27 12.99 -0.45 1.24
C VAL A 27 12.60 -1.67 2.07
N ASP A 28 12.72 -1.55 3.38
CA ASP A 28 12.35 -2.61 4.31
C ASP A 28 10.85 -2.83 4.33
N SER A 29 10.42 -4.08 4.36
CA SER A 29 9.00 -4.41 4.45
C SER A 29 8.38 -3.87 5.74
N LYS A 30 9.17 -3.75 6.79
CA LYS A 30 8.70 -3.17 8.05
C LYS A 30 8.31 -1.72 7.87
N GLU A 31 9.09 -0.99 7.09
CA GLU A 31 8.80 0.41 6.78
C GLU A 31 7.50 0.52 6.01
N VAL A 32 7.33 -0.36 5.03
CA VAL A 32 6.11 -0.39 4.23
C VAL A 32 4.90 -0.72 5.08
N SER A 33 5.02 -1.72 5.95
CA SER A 33 3.92 -2.09 6.83
C SER A 33 3.49 -0.93 7.72
N LYS A 34 4.46 -0.20 8.24
CA LYS A 34 4.19 0.97 9.07
C LYS A 34 3.43 2.03 8.28
N ALA A 35 3.92 2.30 7.08
CA ALA A 35 3.28 3.29 6.21
C ALA A 35 1.85 2.88 5.87
N ILE A 36 1.64 1.61 5.56
CA ILE A 36 0.32 1.09 5.24
C ILE A 36 -0.64 1.26 6.43
N LYS A 37 -0.17 0.98 7.63
CA LYS A 37 -0.98 1.16 8.83
C LYS A 37 -1.44 2.61 8.97
N GLU A 38 -0.53 3.55 8.76
CA GLU A 38 -0.85 4.97 8.85
C GLU A 38 -1.84 5.37 7.76
N LEU A 39 -1.61 4.91 6.54
CA LEU A 39 -2.50 5.21 5.43
C LEU A 39 -3.88 4.63 5.66
N LYS A 40 -3.95 3.44 6.25
CA LYS A 40 -5.22 2.81 6.56
C LYS A 40 -5.99 3.60 7.60
N LYS A 41 -5.30 4.13 8.60
CA LYS A 41 -5.90 4.98 9.61
C LYS A 41 -6.48 6.25 8.99
N LYS A 42 -5.80 6.78 8.00
CA LYS A 42 -6.26 7.98 7.29
C LYS A 42 -7.33 7.69 6.25
N GLY A 43 -7.66 6.43 6.05
CA GLY A 43 -8.66 6.03 5.07
C GLY A 43 -8.18 6.07 3.64
N LYS A 44 -6.89 6.13 3.42
CA LYS A 44 -6.31 6.18 2.07
C LYS A 44 -6.00 4.81 1.49
N VAL A 45 -5.99 3.80 2.33
CA VAL A 45 -5.70 2.43 1.93
C VAL A 45 -6.75 1.50 2.50
N ILE A 46 -7.16 0.53 1.70
CA ILE A 46 -8.12 -0.49 2.12
C ILE A 46 -7.45 -1.86 2.04
N SER A 47 -8.05 -2.82 2.73
CA SER A 47 -7.56 -4.20 2.72
C SER A 47 -8.67 -5.10 2.17
N PRO A 48 -8.73 -5.26 0.85
CA PRO A 48 -9.79 -6.08 0.25
C PRO A 48 -9.63 -7.57 0.54
N LYS A 49 -8.41 -7.99 0.81
CA LYS A 49 -8.11 -9.36 1.17
C LYS A 49 -7.10 -9.39 2.29
N ARG A 50 -7.03 -10.52 2.98
CA ARG A 50 -6.04 -10.71 4.03
C ARG A 50 -4.65 -10.52 3.47
N CYS A 51 -3.87 -9.69 4.11
CA CYS A 51 -2.48 -9.38 3.73
C CYS A 51 -2.34 -8.63 2.41
N TYR A 52 -3.44 -8.30 1.76
CA TYR A 52 -3.42 -7.48 0.54
C TYR A 52 -3.95 -6.10 0.83
N TYR A 53 -3.37 -5.12 0.19
CA TYR A 53 -3.73 -3.72 0.38
C TYR A 53 -3.86 -3.00 -0.94
N ALA A 54 -4.76 -2.07 -1.02
CA ALA A 54 -5.00 -1.30 -2.23
C ALA A 54 -5.30 0.15 -1.85
N PRO A 55 -4.98 1.11 -2.74
CA PRO A 55 -5.31 2.50 -2.48
C PRO A 55 -6.82 2.69 -2.55
N ALA A 56 -7.37 3.33 -1.54
CA ALA A 56 -8.82 3.56 -1.50
C ALA A 56 -9.27 4.40 -2.70
N GLU A 57 -8.48 5.39 -3.07
CA GLU A 57 -8.81 6.26 -4.18
C GLU A 57 -8.77 5.54 -5.52
N GLY A 58 -7.71 4.78 -5.76
CA GLY A 58 -7.53 4.07 -7.01
C GLY A 58 -8.50 2.92 -7.20
N GLY A 59 -8.95 2.34 -6.10
CA GLY A 59 -9.84 1.20 -6.15
C GLY A 59 -11.30 1.56 -6.32
N ALA A 60 -11.62 2.83 -6.32
CA ALA A 60 -13.00 3.28 -6.34
C ALA A 60 -13.70 3.12 -7.69
N THR A 61 -12.96 2.78 -8.69
CA THR A 61 -13.54 2.63 -10.04
C THR A 61 -13.53 1.22 -10.51
#